data_56b0f1f6c8d4994eed1327ea0d5c7797
#
_entry.id   56b0f1f6c8d4994eed1327ea0d5c7797
#
_cell.length_a   1.000
_cell.length_b   1.000
_cell.length_c   1.000
_cell.angle_alpha   90.00
_cell.angle_beta   90.00
_cell.angle_gamma   90.00
#
_symmetry.space_group_name_H-M   'P 1'
#
loop_
_entity.id
_entity.type
_entity.pdbx_description
1 polymer ?
#
loop_
_entity_poly.entity_id
_entity_poly.type
_entity_poly.pdbx_seq_one_letter_code
_entity_poly.pdbx_strand_id
1 'polypeptide(L)'
;MRILVTGGMGFIGHNVVAQLENLDHDVTLVDNFTDYGIIPSEELNALMLERQSQLSSVCYTYDIAEPALETAFKVTEPELVIHLASFPRQKVVNNNPTLAADTMMKGLLNVCELSKKYKVSKVVYVSSSMVYGDYVDGTYEYTTCNPI
;
A
#
# COMPACT_ATOMS: atom_id res chain seq x y z
N MET A 1 9.73 0.49 -16.55
CA MET A 1 9.26 1.67 -15.80
C MET A 1 9.79 1.57 -14.38
N ARG A 2 10.09 2.73 -13.76
CA ARG A 2 10.37 2.78 -12.33
C ARG A 2 9.05 2.90 -11.57
N ILE A 3 8.80 1.94 -10.69
CA ILE A 3 7.51 1.81 -9.98
C ILE A 3 7.78 1.77 -8.47
N LEU A 4 7.07 2.61 -7.73
CA LEU A 4 7.07 2.58 -6.26
C LEU A 4 5.77 1.95 -5.77
N VAL A 5 5.88 0.89 -4.96
CA VAL A 5 4.73 0.20 -4.38
C VAL A 5 4.73 0.41 -2.87
N THR A 6 3.74 1.09 -2.32
CA THR A 6 3.56 1.21 -0.87
C THR A 6 2.68 0.08 -0.36
N GLY A 7 2.98 -0.47 0.81
CA GLY A 7 2.34 -1.69 1.31
C GLY A 7 2.78 -2.93 0.52
N GLY A 8 3.99 -2.87 -0.03
CA GLY A 8 4.53 -3.89 -0.94
C GLY A 8 4.76 -5.25 -0.31
N MET A 9 4.88 -5.34 1.02
CA MET A 9 5.03 -6.61 1.75
C MET A 9 3.69 -7.18 2.24
N GLY A 10 2.58 -6.44 2.05
CA GLY A 10 1.23 -6.92 2.35
C GLY A 10 0.81 -8.09 1.46
N PHE A 11 -0.37 -8.69 1.76
CA PHE A 11 -0.89 -9.85 1.00
C PHE A 11 -1.09 -9.54 -0.49
N ILE A 12 -1.66 -8.39 -0.83
CA ILE A 12 -1.83 -7.97 -2.23
C ILE A 12 -0.50 -7.47 -2.78
N GLY A 13 0.23 -6.67 -1.99
CA GLY A 13 1.43 -5.96 -2.43
C GLY A 13 2.51 -6.88 -2.98
N HIS A 14 2.90 -7.93 -2.24
CA HIS A 14 3.97 -8.82 -2.69
C HIS A 14 3.63 -9.56 -4.00
N ASN A 15 2.36 -9.93 -4.21
CA ASN A 15 1.92 -10.52 -5.47
C ASN A 15 1.96 -9.52 -6.63
N VAL A 16 1.56 -8.27 -6.39
CA VAL A 16 1.67 -7.19 -7.40
C VAL A 16 3.12 -6.96 -7.77
N VAL A 17 4.00 -6.88 -6.77
CA VAL A 17 5.44 -6.69 -7.00
C VAL A 17 6.04 -7.83 -7.81
N ALA A 18 5.78 -9.08 -7.42
CA ALA A 18 6.26 -10.25 -8.17
C ALA A 18 5.82 -10.25 -9.65
N GLN A 19 4.58 -9.83 -9.92
CA GLN A 19 4.09 -9.70 -11.30
C GLN A 19 4.80 -8.57 -12.06
N LEU A 20 5.07 -7.44 -11.40
CA LEU A 20 5.78 -6.33 -12.03
C LEU A 20 7.24 -6.67 -12.31
N GLU A 21 7.91 -7.40 -11.42
CA GLU A 21 9.27 -7.93 -11.64
C GLU A 21 9.30 -8.90 -12.83
N ASN A 22 8.31 -9.80 -12.94
CA ASN A 22 8.20 -10.73 -14.07
C ASN A 22 7.95 -10.02 -15.42
N LEU A 23 7.48 -8.76 -15.38
CA LEU A 23 7.30 -7.90 -16.55
C LEU A 23 8.50 -6.96 -16.78
N ASP A 24 9.64 -7.24 -16.17
CA ASP A 24 10.90 -6.48 -16.29
C ASP A 24 10.75 -5.00 -15.89
N HIS A 25 9.91 -4.69 -14.88
CA HIS A 25 9.84 -3.35 -14.31
C HIS A 25 10.87 -3.19 -13.19
N ASP A 26 11.38 -1.97 -13.04
CA ASP A 26 12.22 -1.56 -11.93
C ASP A 26 11.33 -1.17 -10.76
N VAL A 27 11.22 -2.06 -9.78
CA VAL A 27 10.27 -1.94 -8.68
C VAL A 27 11.00 -1.66 -7.36
N THR A 28 10.49 -0.70 -6.63
CA THR A 28 10.88 -0.39 -5.25
C THR A 28 9.66 -0.51 -4.35
N LEU A 29 9.84 -1.12 -3.18
CA LEU A 29 8.77 -1.28 -2.19
C LEU A 29 8.99 -0.34 -1.00
N VAL A 30 7.88 0.05 -0.39
CA VAL A 30 7.83 0.68 0.94
C VAL A 30 6.82 -0.06 1.79
N ASP A 31 7.23 -0.48 2.97
CA ASP A 31 6.36 -1.09 3.97
C ASP A 31 6.89 -0.77 5.37
N ASN A 32 6.04 -0.61 6.35
CA ASN A 32 6.46 -0.37 7.74
C ASN A 32 6.41 -1.64 8.59
N PHE A 33 6.00 -2.78 8.01
CA PHE A 33 5.90 -4.09 8.66
C PHE A 33 5.06 -4.07 9.95
N THR A 34 4.04 -3.20 10.01
CA THR A 34 3.24 -3.06 11.22
C THR A 34 2.52 -4.36 11.55
N ASP A 35 2.73 -4.84 12.77
CA ASP A 35 1.94 -5.92 13.36
C ASP A 35 0.64 -5.36 13.93
N TYR A 36 -0.48 -5.75 13.34
CA TYR A 36 -1.82 -5.36 13.78
C TYR A 36 -2.44 -6.33 14.79
N GLY A 37 -1.69 -7.34 15.25
CA GLY A 37 -2.18 -8.36 16.17
C GLY A 37 -3.27 -9.26 15.57
N ILE A 38 -3.26 -9.46 14.25
CA ILE A 38 -4.25 -10.30 13.55
C ILE A 38 -3.84 -11.77 13.59
N ILE A 39 -2.55 -12.02 13.54
CA ILE A 39 -1.90 -13.34 13.62
C ILE A 39 -0.75 -13.27 14.62
N PRO A 40 -0.28 -14.39 15.16
CA PRO A 40 0.90 -14.42 16.04
C PRO A 40 2.12 -13.76 15.36
N SER A 41 2.89 -12.98 16.13
CA SER A 41 4.05 -12.25 15.60
C SER A 41 5.11 -13.16 14.97
N GLU A 42 5.28 -14.39 15.48
CA GLU A 42 6.19 -15.39 14.89
C GLU A 42 5.73 -15.81 13.49
N GLU A 43 4.42 -16.03 13.31
CA GLU A 43 3.82 -16.38 12.02
C GLU A 43 3.92 -15.20 11.04
N LEU A 44 3.67 -13.98 11.52
CA LEU A 44 3.84 -12.77 10.71
C LEU A 44 5.28 -12.63 10.20
N ASN A 45 6.26 -12.80 11.08
CA ASN A 45 7.68 -12.73 10.72
C ASN A 45 8.06 -13.80 9.69
N ALA A 46 7.59 -15.04 9.87
CA ALA A 46 7.83 -16.11 8.89
C ALA A 46 7.24 -15.78 7.52
N LEU A 47 6.00 -15.27 7.47
CA LEU A 47 5.36 -14.82 6.24
C LEU A 47 6.11 -13.67 5.56
N MET A 48 6.62 -12.71 6.32
CA MET A 48 7.39 -11.60 5.76
C MET A 48 8.71 -12.08 5.16
N LEU A 49 9.41 -13.00 5.82
CA LEU A 49 10.63 -13.60 5.27
C LEU A 49 10.36 -14.41 4.01
N GLU A 50 9.28 -15.21 4.00
CA GLU A 50 8.86 -15.96 2.82
C GLU A 50 8.58 -15.03 1.64
N ARG A 51 7.77 -13.98 1.83
CA ARG A 51 7.47 -12.99 0.79
C ARG A 51 8.72 -12.29 0.29
N GLN A 52 9.60 -11.87 1.22
CA GLN A 52 10.84 -11.22 0.85
C GLN A 52 11.75 -12.12 0.03
N SER A 53 11.78 -13.44 0.31
CA SER A 53 12.59 -14.39 -0.45
C SER A 53 12.13 -14.60 -1.90
N GLN A 54 10.89 -14.21 -2.21
CA GLN A 54 10.29 -14.33 -3.54
C GLN A 54 10.50 -13.08 -4.41
N LEU A 55 11.02 -11.99 -3.82
CA LEU A 55 11.16 -10.70 -4.48
C LEU A 55 12.62 -10.30 -4.61
N SER A 56 12.96 -9.68 -5.73
CA SER A 56 14.30 -9.11 -5.99
C SER A 56 14.37 -7.61 -5.70
N SER A 57 13.23 -6.95 -5.61
CA SER A 57 13.11 -5.52 -5.40
C SER A 57 13.58 -5.05 -4.03
N VAL A 58 14.16 -3.85 -3.98
CA VAL A 58 14.55 -3.22 -2.72
C VAL A 58 13.31 -2.81 -1.94
N CYS A 59 13.26 -3.19 -0.65
CA CYS A 59 12.23 -2.76 0.28
C CYS A 59 12.80 -1.74 1.27
N TYR A 60 12.21 -0.54 1.30
CA TYR A 60 12.49 0.47 2.31
C TYR A 60 11.49 0.34 3.47
N THR A 61 12.03 0.28 4.69
CA THR A 61 11.21 0.24 5.91
C THR A 61 10.83 1.65 6.33
N TYR A 62 9.78 2.20 5.75
CA TYR A 62 9.25 3.52 6.07
C TYR A 62 7.75 3.49 6.32
N ASP A 63 7.28 4.33 7.25
CA ASP A 63 5.86 4.63 7.37
C ASP A 63 5.48 5.70 6.34
N ILE A 64 4.36 5.48 5.64
CA ILE A 64 3.87 6.42 4.62
C ILE A 64 3.44 7.77 5.19
N ALA A 65 3.09 7.82 6.47
CA ALA A 65 2.72 9.05 7.19
C ALA A 65 3.92 9.87 7.66
N GLU A 66 5.14 9.34 7.52
CA GLU A 66 6.36 9.96 8.01
C GLU A 66 7.18 10.66 6.91
N PRO A 67 7.92 11.73 7.24
CA PRO A 67 8.77 12.44 6.27
C PRO A 67 9.83 11.56 5.59
N ALA A 68 10.26 10.48 6.25
CA ALA A 68 11.26 9.55 5.72
C ALA A 68 10.85 8.90 4.39
N LEU A 69 9.53 8.81 4.10
CA LEU A 69 9.01 8.33 2.82
C LEU A 69 9.63 9.06 1.62
N GLU A 70 9.94 10.34 1.76
CA GLU A 70 10.57 11.14 0.70
C GLU A 70 11.86 10.51 0.17
N THR A 71 12.61 9.82 1.02
CA THR A 71 13.87 9.15 0.60
C THR A 71 13.59 8.10 -0.47
N ALA A 72 12.52 7.32 -0.33
CA ALA A 72 12.15 6.34 -1.35
C ALA A 72 11.82 7.01 -2.69
N PHE A 73 11.05 8.10 -2.69
CA PHE A 73 10.75 8.87 -3.90
C PHE A 73 11.99 9.46 -4.54
N LYS A 74 12.89 10.01 -3.73
CA LYS A 74 14.15 10.62 -4.22
C LYS A 74 15.09 9.61 -4.88
N VAL A 75 15.18 8.40 -4.34
CA VAL A 75 16.07 7.36 -4.87
C VAL A 75 15.43 6.67 -6.08
N THR A 76 14.13 6.38 -6.02
CA THR A 76 13.43 5.66 -7.09
C THR A 76 13.12 6.56 -8.29
N GLU A 77 12.86 7.85 -8.06
CA GLU A 77 12.29 8.76 -9.07
C GLU A 77 11.15 8.09 -9.85
N PRO A 78 10.08 7.65 -9.18
CA PRO A 78 9.09 6.76 -9.77
C PRO A 78 8.29 7.44 -10.88
N GLU A 79 8.00 6.70 -11.94
CA GLU A 79 7.09 7.10 -13.02
C GLU A 79 5.64 6.72 -12.66
N LEU A 80 5.49 5.65 -11.86
CA LEU A 80 4.22 5.14 -11.37
C LEU A 80 4.32 4.86 -9.86
N VAL A 81 3.29 5.26 -9.12
CA VAL A 81 3.10 4.84 -7.73
C VAL A 81 1.86 3.94 -7.64
N ILE A 82 2.01 2.77 -7.03
CA ILE A 82 0.89 1.90 -6.68
C ILE A 82 0.74 1.95 -5.16
N HIS A 83 -0.33 2.58 -4.69
CA HIS A 83 -0.57 2.81 -3.27
C HIS A 83 -1.51 1.75 -2.70
N LEU A 84 -0.93 0.76 -1.99
CA LEU A 84 -1.61 -0.35 -1.33
C LEU A 84 -1.52 -0.27 0.19
N ALA A 85 -0.62 0.57 0.72
CA ALA A 85 -0.48 0.76 2.16
C ALA A 85 -1.79 1.29 2.75
N SER A 86 -2.35 0.55 3.68
CA SER A 86 -3.63 0.88 4.31
C SER A 86 -3.75 0.15 5.64
N PHE A 87 -4.73 0.55 6.44
CA PHE A 87 -5.08 -0.14 7.67
C PHE A 87 -5.99 -1.34 7.33
N PRO A 88 -5.63 -2.56 7.72
CA PRO A 88 -6.41 -3.75 7.38
C PRO A 88 -7.64 -3.87 8.29
N ARG A 89 -8.75 -4.35 7.76
CA ARG A 89 -9.97 -4.75 8.47
C ARG A 89 -10.59 -3.68 9.38
N GLN A 90 -11.88 -3.49 9.25
CA GLN A 90 -12.68 -2.53 10.03
C GLN A 90 -12.52 -2.69 11.54
N LYS A 91 -12.44 -3.94 12.07
CA LYS A 91 -12.25 -4.17 13.50
C LYS A 91 -10.94 -3.57 14.03
N VAL A 92 -9.86 -3.65 13.26
CA VAL A 92 -8.56 -3.10 13.63
C VAL A 92 -8.61 -1.56 13.57
N VAL A 93 -9.26 -1.00 12.56
CA VAL A 93 -9.52 0.45 12.44
C VAL A 93 -10.30 0.96 13.65
N ASN A 94 -11.38 0.29 14.03
CA ASN A 94 -12.23 0.71 15.14
C ASN A 94 -11.49 0.67 16.49
N ASN A 95 -10.56 -0.26 16.65
CA ASN A 95 -9.75 -0.35 17.87
C ASN A 95 -8.61 0.70 17.92
N ASN A 96 -8.19 1.22 16.77
CA ASN A 96 -7.07 2.15 16.64
C ASN A 96 -7.40 3.32 15.69
N PRO A 97 -8.45 4.11 15.92
CA PRO A 97 -8.94 5.08 14.95
C PRO A 97 -7.94 6.19 14.62
N THR A 98 -7.15 6.63 15.59
CA THR A 98 -6.12 7.66 15.37
C THR A 98 -5.02 7.16 14.45
N LEU A 99 -4.47 5.97 14.72
CA LEU A 99 -3.43 5.36 13.90
C LEU A 99 -3.95 5.04 12.49
N ALA A 100 -5.21 4.60 12.40
CA ALA A 100 -5.86 4.37 11.10
C ALA A 100 -5.99 5.68 10.31
N ALA A 101 -6.38 6.78 10.94
CA ALA A 101 -6.46 8.10 10.30
C ALA A 101 -5.07 8.59 9.85
N ASP A 102 -4.04 8.42 10.66
CA ASP A 102 -2.66 8.76 10.28
C ASP A 102 -2.23 7.98 9.04
N THR A 103 -2.43 6.67 9.02
CA THR A 103 -2.06 5.85 7.87
C THR A 103 -2.91 6.16 6.64
N MET A 104 -4.25 6.14 6.77
CA MET A 104 -5.16 6.19 5.62
C MET A 104 -5.35 7.61 5.06
N MET A 105 -5.27 8.64 5.90
CA MET A 105 -5.48 10.04 5.48
C MET A 105 -4.15 10.79 5.34
N LYS A 106 -3.38 10.92 6.41
CA LYS A 106 -2.09 11.62 6.37
C LYS A 106 -1.10 10.91 5.44
N GLY A 107 -1.03 9.56 5.50
CA GLY A 107 -0.18 8.76 4.63
C GLY A 107 -0.53 8.95 3.15
N LEU A 108 -1.82 8.88 2.79
CA LEU A 108 -2.26 9.14 1.41
C LEU A 108 -1.90 10.55 0.94
N LEU A 109 -2.15 11.57 1.77
CA LEU A 109 -1.78 12.96 1.45
C LEU A 109 -0.27 13.08 1.20
N ASN A 110 0.56 12.48 2.05
CA ASN A 110 2.01 12.48 1.89
C ASN A 110 2.43 11.82 0.57
N VAL A 111 1.86 10.68 0.22
CA VAL A 111 2.10 10.02 -1.08
C VAL A 111 1.70 10.93 -2.25
N CYS A 112 0.56 11.60 -2.18
CA CYS A 112 0.10 12.51 -3.23
C CYS A 112 1.03 13.73 -3.38
N GLU A 113 1.42 14.38 -2.27
CA GLU A 113 2.32 15.54 -2.30
C GLU A 113 3.72 15.16 -2.81
N LEU A 114 4.26 14.02 -2.41
CA LEU A 114 5.52 13.51 -2.92
C LEU A 114 5.41 13.15 -4.40
N SER A 115 4.32 12.50 -4.82
CA SER A 115 4.08 12.19 -6.23
C SER A 115 4.06 13.46 -7.09
N LYS A 116 3.42 14.53 -6.62
CA LYS A 116 3.44 15.84 -7.28
C LYS A 116 4.85 16.45 -7.32
N LYS A 117 5.55 16.44 -6.17
CA LYS A 117 6.91 16.98 -6.04
C LYS A 117 7.90 16.31 -6.99
N TYR A 118 7.84 14.99 -7.11
CA TYR A 118 8.71 14.17 -7.94
C TYR A 118 8.17 13.92 -9.36
N LYS A 119 7.08 14.61 -9.74
CA LYS A 119 6.47 14.58 -11.08
C LYS A 119 6.11 13.16 -11.54
N VAL A 120 5.60 12.34 -10.61
CA VAL A 120 5.09 11.00 -10.92
C VAL A 120 3.98 11.13 -11.98
N SER A 121 4.08 10.33 -13.03
CA SER A 121 3.14 10.40 -14.16
C SER A 121 1.75 9.86 -13.81
N LYS A 122 1.70 8.86 -12.91
CA LYS A 122 0.44 8.22 -12.53
C LYS A 122 0.51 7.67 -11.10
N VAL A 123 -0.57 7.85 -10.36
CA VAL A 123 -0.80 7.19 -9.07
C VAL A 123 -2.01 6.26 -9.21
N VAL A 124 -1.83 5.00 -8.86
CA VAL A 124 -2.91 4.02 -8.71
C VAL A 124 -3.18 3.86 -7.23
N TYR A 125 -4.36 4.29 -6.79
CA TYR A 125 -4.83 4.13 -5.42
C TYR A 125 -5.86 3.00 -5.35
N VAL A 126 -5.63 2.05 -4.45
CA VAL A 126 -6.57 0.94 -4.24
C VAL A 126 -7.58 1.36 -3.17
N SER A 127 -8.82 1.52 -3.61
CA SER A 127 -9.97 1.87 -2.78
C SER A 127 -10.51 0.62 -2.05
N SER A 128 -11.71 0.71 -1.53
CA SER A 128 -12.39 -0.37 -0.82
C SER A 128 -13.74 -0.68 -1.47
N SER A 129 -14.11 -1.94 -1.47
CA SER A 129 -15.46 -2.37 -1.85
C SER A 129 -16.56 -1.75 -0.97
N MET A 130 -16.21 -1.30 0.24
CA MET A 130 -17.14 -0.61 1.15
C MET A 130 -17.70 0.70 0.60
N VAL A 131 -17.10 1.27 -0.45
CA VAL A 131 -17.63 2.47 -1.12
C VAL A 131 -19.01 2.23 -1.76
N TYR A 132 -19.37 0.98 -2.05
CA TYR A 132 -20.65 0.63 -2.65
C TYR A 132 -21.77 0.40 -1.62
N GLY A 133 -21.43 0.28 -0.33
CA GLY A 133 -22.42 -0.02 0.72
C GLY A 133 -22.95 -1.44 0.63
N ASP A 134 -24.27 -1.59 0.81
CA ASP A 134 -24.93 -2.89 0.73
C ASP A 134 -24.99 -3.41 -0.73
N TYR A 135 -24.53 -4.64 -0.92
CA TYR A 135 -24.56 -5.31 -2.23
C TYR A 135 -25.93 -5.94 -2.46
N VAL A 136 -26.77 -5.29 -3.26
CA VAL A 136 -28.13 -5.78 -3.51
C VAL A 136 -28.22 -6.69 -4.74
N ASP A 137 -27.59 -6.34 -5.87
CA ASP A 137 -27.70 -7.06 -7.14
C ASP A 137 -26.40 -7.17 -7.94
N GLY A 138 -25.27 -7.23 -7.26
CA GLY A 138 -23.94 -7.17 -7.88
C GLY A 138 -23.44 -5.73 -8.00
N THR A 139 -22.13 -5.63 -8.14
CA THR A 139 -21.44 -4.34 -8.13
C THR A 139 -20.50 -4.27 -9.31
N TYR A 140 -20.57 -3.18 -10.05
CA TYR A 140 -19.80 -2.92 -11.26
C TYR A 140 -19.12 -1.54 -11.15
N GLU A 141 -18.20 -1.23 -12.04
CA GLU A 141 -17.44 0.03 -12.06
C GLU A 141 -18.34 1.26 -12.20
N TYR A 142 -19.53 1.12 -12.74
CA TYR A 142 -20.53 2.20 -12.89
C TYR A 142 -21.60 2.21 -11.81
N THR A 143 -21.53 1.32 -10.81
CA THR A 143 -22.46 1.31 -9.68
C THR A 143 -22.27 2.57 -8.84
N THR A 144 -23.37 3.23 -8.47
CA THR A 144 -23.32 4.43 -7.64
C THR A 144 -22.74 4.08 -6.26
N CYS A 145 -21.73 4.85 -5.84
CA CYS A 145 -21.16 4.72 -4.51
C CYS A 145 -22.17 5.16 -3.44
N ASN A 146 -22.38 4.32 -2.44
CA ASN A 146 -23.25 4.58 -1.29
C ASN A 146 -22.62 4.04 0.00
N PRO A 147 -21.46 4.62 0.42
CA PRO A 147 -20.75 4.13 1.61
C PRO A 147 -21.58 4.25 2.87
N ILE A 148 -21.49 3.26 3.76
CA ILE A 148 -22.15 3.16 5.06
C ILE A 148 -21.16 3.35 6.20
#